data_3ca90d606f141c4e8a69ec682b0f7ad2
#
_entry.id   3ca90d606f141c4e8a69ec682b0f7ad2
#
_cell.length_a   1.000
_cell.length_b   1.000
_cell.length_c   1.000
_cell.angle_alpha   90.00
_cell.angle_beta   90.00
_cell.angle_gamma   90.00
#
_symmetry.space_group_name_H-M   'P 1'
#
loop_
_entity.id
_entity.type
_entity.pdbx_description
1 polymer ?
#
loop_
_entity_poly.entity_id
_entity_poly.type
_entity_poly.pdbx_seq_one_letter_code
_entity_poly.pdbx_strand_id
1 'polypeptide(L)'
;SGGSMGLSMVVFSISALYYRNSWMKLYLLLVAAAACYGMLISGTRSALAVPFVGYSAFIMMSRNIKMIGAGVFLIIAAFIFLKFTTIGQGNSIIRRARSAFNTNDPSFQVRLANQAKLRELMADKPFGAGLGHGGGKAKTFAPNAALSQIPTDSWFVMVWVETGVVGILLHIGILLYILARGA
;
A
#
# COMPACT_ATOMS: atom_id res chain seq x y z
N SER A 1 11.01 -5.00 -0.48
CA SER A 1 9.78 -4.81 -1.27
C SER A 1 9.61 -3.33 -1.62
N GLY A 2 8.93 -3.02 -2.73
CA GLY A 2 8.73 -1.62 -3.15
C GLY A 2 8.04 -0.76 -2.10
N GLY A 3 7.16 -1.32 -1.30
CA GLY A 3 6.48 -0.61 -0.20
C GLY A 3 7.42 -0.15 0.90
N SER A 4 8.39 -0.97 1.30
CA SER A 4 9.38 -0.57 2.31
C SER A 4 10.29 0.56 1.80
N MET A 5 10.64 0.55 0.51
CA MET A 5 11.39 1.64 -0.12
C MET A 5 10.57 2.94 -0.17
N GLY A 6 9.27 2.85 -0.48
CA GLY A 6 8.37 4.01 -0.43
C GLY A 6 8.28 4.61 0.99
N LEU A 7 8.17 3.78 2.01
CA LEU A 7 8.18 4.24 3.41
C LEU A 7 9.52 4.88 3.78
N SER A 8 10.64 4.27 3.42
CA SER A 8 11.98 4.84 3.65
C SER A 8 12.14 6.22 2.99
N MET A 9 11.65 6.38 1.74
CA MET A 9 11.63 7.67 1.06
C MET A 9 10.91 8.74 1.89
N VAL A 10 9.71 8.44 2.40
CA VAL A 10 8.92 9.37 3.21
C VAL A 10 9.65 9.71 4.51
N VAL A 11 10.09 8.70 5.25
CA VAL A 11 10.76 8.90 6.55
C VAL A 11 12.02 9.73 6.41
N PHE A 12 12.90 9.37 5.47
CA PHE A 12 14.19 10.11 5.32
C PHE A 12 14.00 11.51 4.76
N SER A 13 13.06 11.75 3.86
CA SER A 13 12.76 13.10 3.35
C SER A 13 12.16 14.00 4.44
N ILE A 14 11.24 13.49 5.26
CA ILE A 14 10.67 14.23 6.39
C ILE A 14 11.77 14.49 7.43
N SER A 15 12.57 13.48 7.79
CA SER A 15 13.67 13.63 8.73
C SER A 15 14.66 14.73 8.30
N ALA A 16 14.93 14.83 6.99
CA ALA A 16 15.81 15.87 6.45
C ALA A 16 15.32 17.30 6.74
N LEU A 17 14.00 17.51 6.93
CA LEU A 17 13.45 18.83 7.27
C LEU A 17 13.81 19.27 8.69
N TYR A 18 13.98 18.31 9.61
CA TYR A 18 14.26 18.59 11.02
C TYR A 18 15.75 18.72 11.34
N TYR A 19 16.65 18.24 10.48
CA TYR A 19 18.09 18.35 10.71
C TYR A 19 18.61 19.75 10.37
N ARG A 20 19.40 20.34 11.30
CA ARG A 20 20.03 21.66 11.13
C ARG A 20 21.35 21.58 10.36
N ASN A 21 22.05 20.44 10.45
CA ASN A 21 23.33 20.23 9.79
C ASN A 21 23.12 19.96 8.28
N SER A 22 23.71 20.79 7.43
CA SER A 22 23.59 20.71 5.97
C SER A 22 24.11 19.38 5.39
N TRP A 23 25.19 18.84 5.92
CA TRP A 23 25.75 17.56 5.47
C TRP A 23 24.79 16.39 5.75
N MET A 24 24.22 16.35 6.95
CA MET A 24 23.26 15.32 7.32
C MET A 24 21.96 15.46 6.51
N LYS A 25 21.50 16.69 6.26
CA LYS A 25 20.35 16.96 5.41
C LYS A 25 20.58 16.45 3.99
N LEU A 26 21.75 16.73 3.41
CA LEU A 26 22.11 16.26 2.07
C LEU A 26 22.15 14.71 2.02
N TYR A 27 22.77 14.09 3.01
CA TYR A 27 22.82 12.63 3.11
C TYR A 27 21.44 12.00 3.15
N LEU A 28 20.54 12.50 4.00
CA LEU A 28 19.16 12.00 4.11
C LEU A 28 18.36 12.19 2.82
N LEU A 29 18.55 13.31 2.11
CA LEU A 29 17.92 13.54 0.81
C LEU A 29 18.44 12.59 -0.27
N LEU A 30 19.74 12.29 -0.28
CA LEU A 30 20.32 11.31 -1.19
C LEU A 30 19.76 9.89 -0.93
N VAL A 31 19.65 9.51 0.35
CA VAL A 31 19.04 8.22 0.73
C VAL A 31 17.57 8.18 0.31
N ALA A 32 16.81 9.26 0.51
CA ALA A 32 15.42 9.36 0.06
C ALA A 32 15.29 9.25 -1.48
N ALA A 33 16.20 9.88 -2.23
CA ALA A 33 16.25 9.79 -3.69
C ALA A 33 16.57 8.36 -4.16
N ALA A 34 17.54 7.70 -3.53
CA ALA A 34 17.86 6.30 -3.81
C ALA A 34 16.69 5.36 -3.50
N ALA A 35 15.99 5.59 -2.40
CA ALA A 35 14.79 4.84 -2.02
C ALA A 35 13.64 5.06 -3.03
N CYS A 36 13.46 6.30 -3.51
CA CYS A 36 12.51 6.64 -4.58
C CYS A 36 12.83 5.86 -5.86
N TYR A 37 14.09 5.88 -6.28
CA TYR A 37 14.54 5.16 -7.47
C TYR A 37 14.32 3.64 -7.33
N GLY A 38 14.69 3.06 -6.19
CA GLY A 38 14.44 1.64 -5.90
C GLY A 38 12.95 1.27 -5.89
N MET A 39 12.09 2.15 -5.35
CA MET A 39 10.63 1.97 -5.39
C MET A 39 10.10 1.94 -6.82
N LEU A 40 10.57 2.84 -7.68
CA LEU A 40 10.15 2.93 -9.09
C LEU A 40 10.58 1.68 -9.89
N ILE A 41 11.80 1.18 -9.67
CA ILE A 41 12.32 -0.05 -10.31
C ILE A 41 11.56 -1.29 -9.84
N SER A 42 11.19 -1.33 -8.56
CA SER A 42 10.44 -2.46 -7.97
C SER A 42 9.17 -2.83 -8.77
N GLY A 43 8.61 -1.90 -9.55
CA GLY A 43 7.45 -2.13 -10.42
C GLY A 43 6.16 -2.47 -9.66
N THR A 44 6.15 -2.36 -8.33
CA THR A 44 5.00 -2.66 -7.48
C THR A 44 4.04 -1.47 -7.50
N ARG A 45 2.88 -1.61 -8.13
CA ARG A 45 1.87 -0.53 -8.25
C ARG A 45 1.41 0.00 -6.89
N SER A 46 1.21 -0.89 -5.91
CA SER A 46 0.83 -0.50 -4.54
C SER A 46 1.90 0.29 -3.81
N ALA A 47 3.18 0.15 -4.18
CA ALA A 47 4.26 0.93 -3.57
C ALA A 47 4.13 2.44 -3.86
N LEU A 48 3.56 2.81 -5.00
CA LEU A 48 3.31 4.21 -5.34
C LEU A 48 2.30 4.89 -4.41
N ALA A 49 1.39 4.13 -3.80
CA ALA A 49 0.44 4.66 -2.83
C ALA A 49 1.10 5.03 -1.49
N VAL A 50 2.21 4.38 -1.12
CA VAL A 50 2.87 4.58 0.18
C VAL A 50 3.35 6.02 0.39
N PRO A 51 4.07 6.67 -0.54
CA PRO A 51 4.43 8.08 -0.40
C PRO A 51 3.21 9.00 -0.27
N PHE A 52 2.15 8.77 -1.05
CA PHE A 52 0.93 9.58 -0.95
C PHE A 52 0.31 9.49 0.45
N VAL A 53 0.14 8.28 0.98
CA VAL A 53 -0.39 8.07 2.33
C VAL A 53 0.55 8.65 3.39
N GLY A 54 1.86 8.40 3.28
CA GLY A 54 2.86 8.86 4.24
C GLY A 54 2.96 10.39 4.31
N TYR A 55 3.03 11.06 3.16
CA TYR A 55 3.04 12.53 3.14
C TYR A 55 1.70 13.13 3.57
N SER A 56 0.57 12.50 3.20
CA SER A 56 -0.75 12.95 3.68
C SER A 56 -0.85 12.87 5.20
N ALA A 57 -0.42 11.76 5.80
CA ALA A 57 -0.38 11.60 7.26
C ALA A 57 0.53 12.66 7.91
N PHE A 58 1.72 12.90 7.38
CA PHE A 58 2.62 13.95 7.88
C PHE A 58 1.99 15.34 7.81
N ILE A 59 1.32 15.68 6.69
CA ILE A 59 0.66 16.96 6.49
C ILE A 59 -0.50 17.13 7.48
N MET A 60 -1.29 16.08 7.71
CA MET A 60 -2.38 16.11 8.70
C MET A 60 -1.87 16.29 10.13
N MET A 61 -0.73 15.69 10.47
CA MET A 61 -0.08 15.87 11.77
C MET A 61 0.61 17.23 11.91
N SER A 62 0.97 17.86 10.79
CA SER A 62 1.55 19.22 10.78
C SER A 62 0.42 20.22 11.03
N ARG A 63 0.44 20.89 12.16
CA ARG A 63 -0.57 21.93 12.52
C ARG A 63 -0.48 23.20 11.65
N ASN A 64 0.34 23.21 10.61
CA ASN A 64 0.53 24.36 9.73
C ASN A 64 -0.40 24.30 8.52
N ILE A 65 -1.44 25.15 8.54
CA ILE A 65 -2.49 25.17 7.50
C ILE A 65 -1.93 25.46 6.09
N LYS A 66 -0.83 26.21 5.98
CA LYS A 66 -0.18 26.49 4.70
C LYS A 66 0.48 25.25 4.11
N MET A 67 1.11 24.42 4.96
CA MET A 67 1.68 23.13 4.55
C MET A 67 0.60 22.15 4.16
N ILE A 68 -0.52 22.13 4.88
CA ILE A 68 -1.68 21.30 4.57
C ILE A 68 -2.23 21.68 3.17
N GLY A 69 -2.45 22.96 2.92
CA GLY A 69 -2.93 23.46 1.64
C GLY A 69 -2.00 23.12 0.47
N ALA A 70 -0.70 23.36 0.62
CA ALA A 70 0.30 23.04 -0.40
C ALA A 70 0.37 21.53 -0.67
N GLY A 71 0.32 20.70 0.37
CA GLY A 71 0.36 19.25 0.23
C GLY A 71 -0.88 18.69 -0.46
N VAL A 72 -2.06 19.14 -0.07
CA VAL A 72 -3.33 18.76 -0.73
C VAL A 72 -3.30 19.18 -2.20
N PHE A 73 -2.84 20.40 -2.49
CA PHE A 73 -2.70 20.88 -3.88
C PHE A 73 -1.77 19.97 -4.69
N LEU A 74 -0.60 19.60 -4.17
CA LEU A 74 0.35 18.72 -4.85
C LEU A 74 -0.23 17.32 -5.09
N ILE A 75 -0.96 16.76 -4.13
CA ILE A 75 -1.62 15.45 -4.27
C ILE A 75 -2.69 15.50 -5.36
N ILE A 76 -3.53 16.54 -5.37
CA ILE A 76 -4.56 16.74 -6.39
C ILE A 76 -3.91 16.95 -7.75
N ALA A 77 -2.88 17.78 -7.85
CA ALA A 77 -2.16 18.03 -9.11
C ALA A 77 -1.53 16.74 -9.66
N ALA A 78 -0.89 15.94 -8.81
CA ALA A 78 -0.33 14.64 -9.20
C ALA A 78 -1.42 13.65 -9.66
N PHE A 79 -2.55 13.62 -8.98
CA PHE A 79 -3.69 12.78 -9.38
C PHE A 79 -4.25 13.20 -10.73
N ILE A 80 -4.48 14.50 -10.95
CA ILE A 80 -4.95 15.05 -12.23
C ILE A 80 -3.94 14.74 -13.33
N PHE A 81 -2.64 14.96 -13.08
CA PHE A 81 -1.58 14.64 -14.02
C PHE A 81 -1.60 13.17 -14.42
N LEU A 82 -1.65 12.25 -13.47
CA LEU A 82 -1.65 10.81 -13.74
C LEU A 82 -2.92 10.36 -14.47
N LYS A 83 -4.08 10.93 -14.15
CA LYS A 83 -5.37 10.50 -14.71
C LYS A 83 -5.69 11.11 -16.07
N PHE A 84 -5.40 12.41 -16.25
CA PHE A 84 -5.88 13.17 -17.41
C PHE A 84 -4.80 13.50 -18.44
N THR A 85 -3.51 13.43 -18.09
CA THR A 85 -2.44 13.79 -19.02
C THR A 85 -1.94 12.56 -19.77
N THR A 86 -1.78 12.68 -21.09
CA THR A 86 -1.21 11.63 -21.95
C THR A 86 0.31 11.73 -22.10
N ILE A 87 0.93 12.76 -21.54
CA ILE A 87 2.37 13.01 -21.60
C ILE A 87 3.13 11.87 -20.90
N GLY A 88 4.18 11.35 -21.52
CA GLY A 88 5.05 10.34 -20.95
C GLY A 88 4.57 8.89 -21.09
N GLN A 89 3.66 8.58 -22.01
CA GLN A 89 3.21 7.19 -22.25
C GLN A 89 4.34 6.26 -22.71
N GLY A 90 5.41 6.79 -23.30
CA GLY A 90 6.61 6.03 -23.64
C GLY A 90 7.39 5.55 -22.41
N ASN A 91 7.19 6.18 -21.23
CA ASN A 91 7.85 5.78 -20.00
C ASN A 91 7.05 4.69 -19.29
N SER A 92 7.67 3.53 -19.09
CA SER A 92 7.06 2.37 -18.44
C SER A 92 6.57 2.66 -17.02
N ILE A 93 7.23 3.58 -16.30
CA ILE A 93 6.89 3.98 -14.92
C ILE A 93 5.57 4.75 -14.90
N ILE A 94 5.44 5.76 -15.78
CA ILE A 94 4.22 6.58 -15.86
C ILE A 94 3.04 5.73 -16.32
N ARG A 95 3.25 4.86 -17.29
CA ARG A 95 2.23 3.92 -17.77
C ARG A 95 1.75 2.97 -16.67
N ARG A 96 2.66 2.45 -15.83
CA ARG A 96 2.31 1.61 -14.67
C ARG A 96 1.57 2.39 -13.59
N ALA A 97 1.97 3.61 -13.30
CA ALA A 97 1.26 4.47 -12.35
C ALA A 97 -0.18 4.74 -12.81
N ARG A 98 -0.39 5.00 -14.09
CA ARG A 98 -1.73 5.19 -14.69
C ARG A 98 -2.57 3.93 -14.68
N SER A 99 -1.98 2.77 -14.96
CA SER A 99 -2.72 1.50 -14.93
C SER A 99 -3.26 1.15 -13.54
N ALA A 100 -2.70 1.73 -12.48
CA ALA A 100 -3.24 1.59 -11.13
C ALA A 100 -4.62 2.23 -10.95
N PHE A 101 -4.97 3.22 -11.80
CA PHE A 101 -6.28 3.89 -11.79
C PHE A 101 -7.26 3.33 -12.85
N ASN A 102 -6.83 2.33 -13.63
CA ASN A 102 -7.68 1.71 -14.65
C ASN A 102 -8.41 0.51 -14.05
N THR A 103 -9.72 0.66 -13.85
CA THR A 103 -10.60 -0.42 -13.33
C THR A 103 -10.75 -1.59 -14.30
N ASN A 104 -10.48 -1.38 -15.59
CA ASN A 104 -10.54 -2.43 -16.62
C ASN A 104 -9.21 -3.19 -16.78
N ASP A 105 -8.22 -2.93 -15.91
CA ASP A 105 -6.96 -3.69 -15.92
C ASP A 105 -7.22 -5.17 -15.63
N PRO A 106 -6.76 -6.11 -16.50
CA PRO A 106 -7.00 -7.54 -16.33
C PRO A 106 -6.57 -8.07 -14.95
N SER A 107 -5.45 -7.56 -14.41
CA SER A 107 -4.98 -7.96 -13.07
C SER A 107 -5.93 -7.51 -11.97
N PHE A 108 -6.60 -6.37 -12.13
CA PHE A 108 -7.59 -5.89 -11.18
C PHE A 108 -8.87 -6.74 -11.24
N GLN A 109 -9.32 -7.07 -12.43
CA GLN A 109 -10.50 -7.92 -12.62
C GLN A 109 -10.32 -9.34 -12.05
N VAL A 110 -9.12 -9.92 -12.24
CA VAL A 110 -8.79 -11.22 -11.63
C VAL A 110 -8.85 -11.16 -10.10
N ARG A 111 -8.36 -10.07 -9.49
CA ARG A 111 -8.46 -9.88 -8.02
C ARG A 111 -9.89 -9.78 -7.54
N LEU A 112 -10.74 -9.03 -8.24
CA LEU A 112 -12.17 -8.93 -7.91
C LEU A 112 -12.85 -10.28 -8.01
N ALA A 113 -12.56 -11.05 -9.06
CA ALA A 113 -13.09 -12.40 -9.23
C ALA A 113 -12.61 -13.35 -8.12
N ASN A 114 -11.34 -13.29 -7.73
CA ASN A 114 -10.81 -14.07 -6.62
C ASN A 114 -11.50 -13.70 -5.30
N GLN A 115 -11.67 -12.40 -5.03
CA GLN A 115 -12.35 -11.93 -3.83
C GLN A 115 -13.81 -12.34 -3.77
N ALA A 116 -14.52 -12.31 -4.92
CA ALA A 116 -15.91 -12.79 -5.00
C ALA A 116 -16.01 -14.28 -4.65
N LYS A 117 -15.14 -15.13 -5.22
CA LYS A 117 -15.06 -16.56 -4.90
C LYS A 117 -14.73 -16.82 -3.44
N LEU A 118 -13.75 -16.08 -2.90
CA LEU A 118 -13.37 -16.21 -1.49
C LEU A 118 -14.54 -15.80 -0.58
N ARG A 119 -15.29 -14.75 -0.92
CA ARG A 119 -16.44 -14.30 -0.15
C ARG A 119 -17.54 -15.37 -0.09
N GLU A 120 -17.79 -16.05 -1.19
CA GLU A 120 -18.75 -17.15 -1.25
C GLU A 120 -18.32 -18.33 -0.37
N LEU A 121 -17.05 -18.76 -0.46
CA LEU A 121 -16.49 -19.85 0.34
C LEU A 121 -16.34 -19.54 1.83
N MET A 122 -16.34 -18.26 2.19
CA MET A 122 -16.19 -17.79 3.57
C MET A 122 -17.50 -17.37 4.23
N ALA A 123 -18.62 -17.41 3.53
CA ALA A 123 -19.92 -16.93 4.01
C ALA A 123 -20.33 -17.61 5.34
N ASP A 124 -20.07 -18.90 5.48
CA ASP A 124 -20.42 -19.71 6.66
C ASP A 124 -19.29 -19.86 7.67
N LYS A 125 -18.19 -19.05 7.55
CA LYS A 125 -16.98 -19.20 8.37
C LYS A 125 -16.61 -17.89 9.10
N PRO A 126 -17.37 -17.47 10.11
CA PRO A 126 -17.10 -16.23 10.81
C PRO A 126 -15.75 -16.19 11.53
N PHE A 127 -15.21 -17.35 11.93
CA PHE A 127 -13.91 -17.54 12.57
C PHE A 127 -12.80 -17.93 11.58
N GLY A 128 -13.08 -17.94 10.28
CA GLY A 128 -12.12 -18.32 9.26
C GLY A 128 -12.06 -19.80 8.97
N ALA A 129 -11.18 -20.15 8.03
CA ALA A 129 -10.93 -21.55 7.64
C ALA A 129 -9.80 -22.19 8.44
N GLY A 130 -9.14 -21.43 9.32
CA GLY A 130 -7.98 -21.84 10.08
C GLY A 130 -6.65 -21.38 9.45
N LEU A 131 -5.62 -21.36 10.28
CA LEU A 131 -4.28 -20.95 9.86
C LEU A 131 -3.73 -21.88 8.77
N GLY A 132 -3.03 -21.29 7.80
CA GLY A 132 -2.45 -22.04 6.69
C GLY A 132 -3.37 -22.29 5.50
N HIS A 133 -4.65 -21.86 5.55
CA HIS A 133 -5.58 -21.97 4.42
C HIS A 133 -5.53 -20.76 3.48
N GLY A 134 -4.88 -19.67 3.89
CA GLY A 134 -4.70 -18.44 3.11
C GLY A 134 -3.25 -18.22 2.68
N GLY A 135 -3.06 -17.33 1.68
CA GLY A 135 -1.76 -16.87 1.27
C GLY A 135 -0.96 -17.80 0.35
N GLY A 136 0.28 -17.38 0.07
CA GLY A 136 1.12 -18.05 -0.92
C GLY A 136 1.57 -19.46 -0.56
N LYS A 137 1.54 -19.83 0.71
CA LYS A 137 1.92 -21.17 1.19
C LYS A 137 0.74 -22.08 1.49
N ALA A 138 -0.48 -21.61 1.27
CA ALA A 138 -1.69 -22.40 1.57
C ALA A 138 -1.71 -23.74 0.84
N LYS A 139 -1.22 -23.79 -0.40
CA LYS A 139 -1.07 -25.02 -1.18
C LYS A 139 -0.14 -26.06 -0.53
N THR A 140 0.83 -25.61 0.28
CA THR A 140 1.76 -26.52 0.98
C THR A 140 1.11 -27.12 2.22
N PHE A 141 0.33 -26.34 2.96
CA PHE A 141 -0.28 -26.76 4.23
C PHE A 141 -1.66 -27.42 4.07
N ALA A 142 -2.43 -26.97 3.08
CA ALA A 142 -3.77 -27.46 2.80
C ALA A 142 -4.00 -27.65 1.30
N PRO A 143 -3.30 -28.59 0.63
CA PRO A 143 -3.29 -28.74 -0.83
C PRO A 143 -4.67 -29.05 -1.42
N ASN A 144 -5.53 -29.74 -0.67
CA ASN A 144 -6.85 -30.16 -1.12
C ASN A 144 -7.98 -29.19 -0.76
N ALA A 145 -7.67 -28.09 -0.05
CA ALA A 145 -8.69 -27.12 0.31
C ALA A 145 -9.00 -26.18 -0.87
N ALA A 146 -10.29 -25.96 -1.16
CA ALA A 146 -10.72 -25.05 -2.23
C ALA A 146 -10.15 -23.62 -2.04
N LEU A 147 -10.04 -23.16 -0.80
CA LEU A 147 -9.49 -21.86 -0.44
C LEU A 147 -7.99 -21.72 -0.78
N SER A 148 -7.21 -22.81 -0.69
CA SER A 148 -5.78 -22.79 -1.01
C SER A 148 -5.50 -22.62 -2.50
N GLN A 149 -6.47 -22.88 -3.36
CA GLN A 149 -6.34 -22.74 -4.80
C GLN A 149 -6.57 -21.30 -5.27
N ILE A 150 -7.19 -20.46 -4.43
CA ILE A 150 -7.49 -19.07 -4.75
C ILE A 150 -6.43 -18.17 -4.13
N PRO A 151 -5.66 -17.42 -4.94
CA PRO A 151 -4.67 -16.49 -4.42
C PRO A 151 -5.30 -15.40 -3.55
N THR A 152 -4.74 -15.18 -2.37
CA THR A 152 -5.08 -14.02 -1.54
C THR A 152 -4.20 -12.85 -1.96
N ASP A 153 -4.79 -11.85 -2.59
CA ASP A 153 -4.06 -10.74 -3.21
C ASP A 153 -3.52 -9.70 -2.21
N SER A 154 -4.02 -9.73 -0.99
CA SER A 154 -3.57 -8.84 0.08
C SER A 154 -3.46 -9.58 1.41
N TRP A 155 -2.63 -9.01 2.29
CA TRP A 155 -2.43 -9.54 3.64
C TRP A 155 -3.73 -9.52 4.46
N PHE A 156 -4.55 -8.48 4.31
CA PHE A 156 -5.86 -8.41 4.97
C PHE A 156 -6.81 -9.52 4.52
N VAL A 157 -6.81 -9.84 3.22
CA VAL A 157 -7.62 -10.96 2.69
C VAL A 157 -7.10 -12.29 3.23
N MET A 158 -5.79 -12.45 3.37
CA MET A 158 -5.20 -13.65 4.00
C MET A 158 -5.65 -13.79 5.46
N VAL A 159 -5.51 -12.74 6.26
CA VAL A 159 -5.97 -12.74 7.65
C VAL A 159 -7.46 -13.05 7.73
N TRP A 160 -8.27 -12.45 6.85
CA TRP A 160 -9.71 -12.74 6.81
C TRP A 160 -10.00 -14.22 6.48
N VAL A 161 -9.32 -14.81 5.52
CA VAL A 161 -9.50 -16.23 5.17
C VAL A 161 -9.11 -17.13 6.34
N GLU A 162 -8.04 -16.83 7.03
CA GLU A 162 -7.52 -17.67 8.12
C GLU A 162 -8.28 -17.50 9.43
N THR A 163 -8.66 -16.28 9.78
CA THR A 163 -9.22 -15.94 11.11
C THR A 163 -10.65 -15.40 11.07
N GLY A 164 -11.22 -15.30 9.88
CA GLY A 164 -12.58 -14.80 9.68
C GLY A 164 -12.77 -13.32 9.93
N VAL A 165 -14.04 -12.92 10.01
CA VAL A 165 -14.42 -11.53 10.30
C VAL A 165 -14.00 -11.14 11.72
N VAL A 166 -14.09 -12.04 12.66
CA VAL A 166 -13.71 -11.80 14.06
C VAL A 166 -12.21 -11.50 14.15
N GLY A 167 -11.36 -12.30 13.49
CA GLY A 167 -9.92 -12.10 13.52
C GLY A 167 -9.47 -10.81 12.83
N ILE A 168 -10.09 -10.45 11.70
CA ILE A 168 -9.75 -9.18 11.02
C ILE A 168 -10.17 -7.96 11.84
N LEU A 169 -11.32 -7.99 12.51
CA LEU A 169 -11.76 -6.91 13.40
C LEU A 169 -10.81 -6.76 14.60
N LEU A 170 -10.41 -7.85 15.23
CA LEU A 170 -9.41 -7.84 16.30
C LEU A 170 -8.08 -7.28 15.80
N HIS A 171 -7.63 -7.71 14.62
CA HIS A 171 -6.38 -7.22 14.05
C HIS A 171 -6.41 -5.72 13.78
N ILE A 172 -7.49 -5.21 13.16
CA ILE A 172 -7.67 -3.77 12.93
C ILE A 172 -7.77 -3.03 14.27
N GLY A 173 -8.47 -3.58 15.25
CA GLY A 173 -8.58 -3.01 16.60
C GLY A 173 -7.22 -2.86 17.29
N ILE A 174 -6.36 -3.87 17.20
CA ILE A 174 -4.99 -3.82 17.73
C ILE A 174 -4.18 -2.72 17.02
N LEU A 175 -4.24 -2.64 15.70
CA LEU A 175 -3.53 -1.61 14.94
C LEU A 175 -3.99 -0.19 15.32
N LEU A 176 -5.30 0.02 15.45
CA LEU A 176 -5.87 1.31 15.87
C LEU A 176 -5.48 1.64 17.32
N TYR A 177 -5.48 0.65 18.23
CA TYR A 177 -5.03 0.84 19.60
C TYR A 177 -3.56 1.26 19.67
N ILE A 178 -2.69 0.59 18.92
CA ILE A 178 -1.26 0.94 18.85
C ILE A 178 -1.09 2.36 18.30
N LEU A 179 -1.83 2.72 17.24
CA LEU A 179 -1.79 4.06 16.66
C LEU A 179 -2.24 5.13 17.67
N ALA A 180 -3.33 4.88 18.40
CA ALA A 180 -3.84 5.81 19.40
C ALA A 180 -2.90 5.98 20.60
N ARG A 181 -2.13 4.95 20.95
CA ARG A 181 -1.14 5.01 22.04
C ARG A 181 0.21 5.61 21.60
N GLY A 182 0.51 5.55 20.31
CA GLY A 182 1.76 6.09 19.76
C GLY A 182 1.64 7.54 19.25
N ALA A 183 0.43 8.09 19.22
CA ALA A 183 0.15 9.49 18.89
C ALA A 183 0.05 10.34 20.16
#